data_7c164fb3426b7e0853e2672e730cd143
#
_entry.id   7c164fb3426b7e0853e2672e730cd143
#
_cell.length_a   1.000
_cell.length_b   1.000
_cell.length_c   1.000
_cell.angle_alpha   90.00
_cell.angle_beta   90.00
_cell.angle_gamma   90.00
#
_symmetry.space_group_name_H-M   'P 1'
#
loop_
_entity.id
_entity.type
_entity.pdbx_description
1 polymer ?
#
loop_
_entity_poly.entity_id
_entity_poly.type
_entity_poly.pdbx_seq_one_letter_code
_entity_poly.pdbx_strand_id
1 'polypeptide(L)'
;MTFKEVLQRFRTGSFTEREKGAKFEKLMKRWFQTDPRYADKLQEVWLWEEFPGKKDFGGKDLGIDLVAKTDLGDYWAIQCKCYDEKAVISKAVVDSFISTAHRAFIDDLTLKTTYFSNLIWVSTT
;
A
#
# COMPACT_ATOMS: atom_id res chain seq x y z
N MET A 1 -6.19 -7.82 -21.18
CA MET A 1 -7.14 -7.42 -20.13
C MET A 1 -6.72 -6.07 -19.56
N THR A 2 -7.64 -5.11 -19.54
CA THR A 2 -7.36 -3.77 -18.99
C THR A 2 -7.43 -3.80 -17.46
N PHE A 3 -6.82 -2.81 -16.82
CA PHE A 3 -6.90 -2.64 -15.37
C PHE A 3 -8.36 -2.47 -14.91
N LYS A 4 -9.16 -1.73 -15.69
CA LYS A 4 -10.58 -1.54 -15.42
C LYS A 4 -11.36 -2.86 -15.42
N GLU A 5 -11.06 -3.76 -16.35
CA GLU A 5 -11.68 -5.08 -16.42
C GLU A 5 -11.28 -5.93 -15.21
N VAL A 6 -10.03 -5.85 -14.78
CA VAL A 6 -9.56 -6.55 -13.58
C VAL A 6 -10.31 -6.06 -12.36
N LEU A 7 -10.45 -4.74 -12.18
CA LEU A 7 -11.22 -4.16 -11.08
C LEU A 7 -12.69 -4.61 -11.10
N GLN A 8 -13.28 -4.68 -12.29
CA GLN A 8 -14.67 -5.13 -12.43
C GLN A 8 -14.82 -6.59 -11.96
N ARG A 9 -13.85 -7.44 -12.27
CA ARG A 9 -13.85 -8.83 -11.78
C ARG A 9 -13.76 -8.90 -10.27
N PHE A 10 -12.95 -8.04 -9.64
CA PHE A 10 -12.86 -7.98 -8.19
C PHE A 10 -14.19 -7.58 -7.56
N ARG A 11 -14.90 -6.63 -8.18
CA ARG A 11 -16.19 -6.14 -7.67
C ARG A 11 -17.30 -7.17 -7.80
N THR A 12 -17.30 -7.95 -8.89
CA THR A 12 -18.38 -8.90 -9.20
C THR A 12 -18.07 -10.32 -8.74
N GLY A 13 -16.85 -10.60 -8.30
CA GLY A 13 -16.46 -11.92 -7.85
C GLY A 13 -17.09 -12.29 -6.51
N SER A 14 -17.18 -13.61 -6.25
CA SER A 14 -17.77 -14.16 -5.02
C SER A 14 -16.75 -14.21 -3.87
N PHE A 15 -15.95 -13.17 -3.72
CA PHE A 15 -14.96 -13.09 -2.65
C PHE A 15 -15.53 -12.41 -1.42
N THR A 16 -15.06 -12.82 -0.24
CA THR A 16 -15.32 -12.08 1.00
C THR A 16 -14.59 -10.73 0.92
N GLU A 17 -14.99 -9.77 1.77
CA GLU A 17 -14.33 -8.47 1.83
C GLU A 17 -12.84 -8.61 2.15
N ARG A 18 -12.49 -9.53 3.05
CA ARG A 18 -11.10 -9.81 3.41
C ARG A 18 -10.31 -10.35 2.22
N GLU A 19 -10.90 -11.28 1.46
CA GLU A 19 -10.27 -11.85 0.27
C GLU A 19 -10.07 -10.80 -0.82
N LYS A 20 -11.07 -9.94 -1.03
CA LYS A 20 -10.97 -8.82 -1.98
C LYS A 20 -9.81 -7.90 -1.60
N GLY A 21 -9.73 -7.54 -0.32
CA GLY A 21 -8.66 -6.68 0.17
C GLY A 21 -7.28 -7.27 -0.09
N ALA A 22 -7.07 -8.53 0.30
CA ALA A 22 -5.80 -9.22 0.13
C ALA A 22 -5.42 -9.34 -1.35
N LYS A 23 -6.37 -9.68 -2.21
CA LYS A 23 -6.12 -9.79 -3.66
C LYS A 23 -5.82 -8.43 -4.28
N PHE A 24 -6.51 -7.39 -3.85
CA PHE A 24 -6.29 -6.03 -4.34
C PHE A 24 -4.89 -5.54 -3.96
N GLU A 25 -4.45 -5.80 -2.74
CA GLU A 25 -3.10 -5.44 -2.29
C GLU A 25 -2.03 -6.12 -3.16
N LYS A 26 -2.17 -7.41 -3.44
CA LYS A 26 -1.24 -8.14 -4.30
C LYS A 26 -1.25 -7.61 -5.73
N LEU A 27 -2.42 -7.28 -6.25
CA LEU A 27 -2.56 -6.67 -7.56
C LEU A 27 -1.82 -5.33 -7.61
N MET A 28 -2.00 -4.49 -6.61
CA MET A 28 -1.36 -3.17 -6.57
C MET A 28 0.15 -3.28 -6.39
N LYS A 29 0.63 -4.24 -5.61
CA LYS A 29 2.07 -4.51 -5.49
C LYS A 29 2.66 -4.78 -6.88
N ARG A 30 2.04 -5.68 -7.63
CA ARG A 30 2.50 -6.02 -8.97
C ARG A 30 2.40 -4.84 -9.93
N TRP A 31 1.34 -4.05 -9.81
CA TRP A 31 1.16 -2.87 -10.64
C TRP A 31 2.30 -1.86 -10.43
N PHE A 32 2.67 -1.56 -9.19
CA PHE A 32 3.79 -0.67 -8.88
C PHE A 32 5.12 -1.23 -9.39
N GLN A 33 5.28 -2.54 -9.42
CA GLN A 33 6.50 -3.18 -9.90
C GLN A 33 6.61 -3.16 -11.42
N THR A 34 5.51 -3.07 -12.14
CA THR A 34 5.47 -3.24 -13.60
C THR A 34 5.06 -2.00 -14.38
N ASP A 35 4.35 -1.06 -13.78
CA ASP A 35 3.93 0.17 -14.47
C ASP A 35 5.16 1.02 -14.80
N PRO A 36 5.33 1.46 -16.07
CA PRO A 36 6.52 2.21 -16.47
C PRO A 36 6.79 3.50 -15.69
N ARG A 37 5.73 4.10 -15.11
CA ARG A 37 5.88 5.31 -14.30
C ARG A 37 6.60 5.05 -12.98
N TYR A 38 6.52 3.81 -12.47
CA TYR A 38 7.05 3.45 -11.16
C TYR A 38 8.16 2.39 -11.22
N ALA A 39 8.12 1.49 -12.20
CA ALA A 39 9.07 0.39 -12.30
C ALA A 39 10.54 0.87 -12.32
N ASP A 40 10.80 2.00 -12.97
CA ASP A 40 12.14 2.58 -13.07
C ASP A 40 12.56 3.36 -11.81
N LYS A 41 11.61 3.67 -10.93
CA LYS A 41 11.86 4.49 -9.73
C LYS A 41 11.91 3.67 -8.46
N LEU A 42 11.24 2.51 -8.43
CA LEU A 42 11.10 1.70 -7.23
C LEU A 42 12.07 0.53 -7.25
N GLN A 43 12.93 0.48 -6.25
CA GLN A 43 13.88 -0.60 -6.05
C GLN A 43 13.18 -1.84 -5.50
N GLU A 44 12.19 -1.64 -4.60
CA GLU A 44 11.51 -2.71 -3.91
C GLU A 44 10.06 -2.30 -3.60
N VAL A 45 9.15 -3.25 -3.65
CA VAL A 45 7.76 -3.06 -3.21
C VAL A 45 7.40 -4.26 -2.33
N TRP A 46 6.94 -3.99 -1.10
CA TRP A 46 6.54 -5.03 -0.15
C TRP A 46 5.06 -4.92 0.19
N LEU A 47 4.42 -6.06 0.40
CA LEU A 47 3.21 -6.09 1.21
C LEU A 47 3.62 -5.71 2.64
N TRP A 48 2.71 -5.13 3.42
CA TRP A 48 3.04 -4.72 4.80
C TRP A 48 3.66 -5.86 5.61
N GLU A 49 3.12 -7.07 5.48
CA GLU A 49 3.60 -8.26 6.20
C GLU A 49 5.03 -8.65 5.82
N GLU A 50 5.49 -8.25 4.64
CA GLU A 50 6.84 -8.53 4.14
C GLU A 50 7.84 -7.43 4.51
N PHE A 51 7.34 -6.25 4.89
CA PHE A 51 8.19 -5.09 5.12
C PHE A 51 9.06 -5.26 6.37
N PRO A 52 10.40 -5.17 6.24
CA PRO A 52 11.30 -5.35 7.40
C PRO A 52 11.08 -4.36 8.53
N GLY A 53 10.73 -3.11 8.22
CA GLY A 53 10.51 -2.07 9.21
C GLY A 53 9.21 -2.18 10.00
N LYS A 54 8.34 -3.14 9.69
CA LYS A 54 7.04 -3.30 10.37
C LYS A 54 7.18 -3.55 11.88
N LYS A 55 8.28 -4.11 12.31
CA LYS A 55 8.56 -4.40 13.71
C LYS A 55 8.54 -3.15 14.58
N ASP A 56 8.89 -2.00 14.01
CA ASP A 56 8.92 -0.72 14.72
C ASP A 56 7.52 -0.11 14.89
N PHE A 57 6.50 -0.73 14.27
CA PHE A 57 5.11 -0.31 14.34
C PHE A 57 4.26 -1.21 15.26
N GLY A 58 4.89 -2.14 15.98
CA GLY A 58 4.20 -2.99 16.94
C GLY A 58 3.44 -4.17 16.35
N GLY A 59 3.60 -4.48 15.08
CA GLY A 59 2.99 -5.65 14.44
C GLY A 59 1.49 -5.58 14.22
N LYS A 60 0.86 -4.42 14.41
CA LYS A 60 -0.58 -4.24 14.19
C LYS A 60 -0.85 -3.80 12.76
N ASP A 61 -2.05 -4.11 12.26
CA ASP A 61 -2.55 -3.52 11.02
C ASP A 61 -2.89 -2.07 11.29
N LEU A 62 -2.07 -1.17 10.79
CA LEU A 62 -2.15 0.25 11.07
C LEU A 62 -2.61 1.06 9.85
N GLY A 63 -3.18 0.39 8.85
CA GLY A 63 -3.68 1.07 7.66
C GLY A 63 -2.65 1.28 6.56
N ILE A 64 -1.46 0.73 6.70
CA ILE A 64 -0.47 0.71 5.62
C ILE A 64 -0.49 -0.68 4.99
N ASP A 65 -0.81 -0.77 3.71
CA ASP A 65 -0.94 -2.06 3.02
C ASP A 65 0.30 -2.45 2.23
N LEU A 66 0.97 -1.45 1.64
CA LEU A 66 2.21 -1.66 0.89
C LEU A 66 3.25 -0.64 1.32
N VAL A 67 4.51 -1.02 1.17
CA VAL A 67 5.64 -0.11 1.33
C VAL A 67 6.52 -0.25 0.09
N ALA A 68 6.96 0.87 -0.45
CA ALA A 68 7.87 0.89 -1.59
C ALA A 68 9.16 1.64 -1.20
N LYS A 69 10.28 1.17 -1.73
CA LYS A 69 11.57 1.85 -1.58
C LYS A 69 12.03 2.32 -2.95
N THR A 70 12.40 3.60 -3.05
CA THR A 70 12.87 4.17 -4.29
C THR A 70 14.37 3.88 -4.51
N ASP A 71 14.84 4.09 -5.73
CA ASP A 71 16.26 3.95 -6.07
C ASP A 71 17.13 4.96 -5.31
N LEU A 72 16.55 6.05 -4.84
CA LEU A 72 17.22 7.07 -4.04
C LEU A 72 17.25 6.74 -2.54
N GLY A 73 16.60 5.65 -2.14
CA GLY A 73 16.55 5.23 -0.74
C GLY A 73 15.38 5.78 0.06
N ASP A 74 14.44 6.48 -0.58
CA ASP A 74 13.23 6.97 0.08
C ASP A 74 12.20 5.86 0.20
N TYR A 75 11.31 5.96 1.21
CA TYR A 75 10.25 5.00 1.45
C TYR A 75 8.88 5.65 1.29
N TRP A 76 7.97 4.93 0.65
CA TRP A 76 6.59 5.35 0.44
C TRP A 76 5.64 4.42 1.20
N ALA A 77 4.68 5.00 1.92
CA ALA A 77 3.60 4.25 2.55
C ALA A 77 2.38 4.29 1.64
N ILE A 78 1.78 3.13 1.38
CA ILE A 78 0.68 2.99 0.42
C ILE A 78 -0.49 2.31 1.11
N GLN A 79 -1.65 2.95 1.05
CA GLN A 79 -2.92 2.40 1.50
C GLN A 79 -3.74 2.00 0.28
N CYS A 80 -4.24 0.77 0.27
CA CYS A 80 -5.05 0.24 -0.82
C CYS A 80 -6.46 -0.04 -0.31
N LYS A 81 -7.47 0.48 -0.99
CA LYS A 81 -8.88 0.22 -0.65
C LYS A 81 -9.68 -0.16 -1.90
N CYS A 82 -10.26 -1.35 -1.86
CA CYS A 82 -11.20 -1.81 -2.88
C CYS A 82 -12.61 -1.56 -2.37
N TYR A 83 -13.22 -0.48 -2.85
CA TYR A 83 -14.57 -0.08 -2.46
C TYR A 83 -15.58 -0.44 -3.55
N ASP A 84 -16.85 -0.56 -3.15
CA ASP A 84 -17.96 -0.53 -4.11
C ASP A 84 -18.03 0.85 -4.76
N GLU A 85 -18.59 0.93 -5.96
CA GLU A 85 -18.66 2.18 -6.73
C GLU A 85 -19.28 3.35 -5.98
N LYS A 86 -20.23 3.06 -5.08
CA LYS A 86 -20.96 4.07 -4.32
C LYS A 86 -20.40 4.32 -2.93
N ALA A 87 -19.31 3.66 -2.58
CA ALA A 87 -18.71 3.83 -1.27
C ALA A 87 -18.10 5.22 -1.12
N VAL A 88 -18.18 5.76 0.09
CA VAL A 88 -17.59 7.05 0.44
C VAL A 88 -16.38 6.80 1.34
N ILE A 89 -15.25 7.43 1.02
CA ILE A 89 -14.04 7.32 1.82
C ILE A 89 -14.24 8.16 3.08
N SER A 90 -14.15 7.53 4.26
CA SER A 90 -14.34 8.25 5.51
C SER A 90 -13.07 9.00 5.90
N LYS A 91 -13.27 10.17 6.50
CA LYS A 91 -12.16 10.98 7.03
C LYS A 91 -11.38 10.22 8.10
N ALA A 92 -12.05 9.44 8.94
CA ALA A 92 -11.41 8.67 10.01
C ALA A 92 -10.40 7.66 9.47
N VAL A 93 -10.72 6.99 8.37
CA VAL A 93 -9.83 6.01 7.74
C VAL A 93 -8.59 6.70 7.15
N VAL A 94 -8.79 7.83 6.47
CA VAL A 94 -7.69 8.62 5.89
C VAL A 94 -6.79 9.17 7.00
N ASP A 95 -7.38 9.72 8.06
CA ASP A 95 -6.63 10.28 9.20
C ASP A 95 -5.80 9.19 9.90
N SER A 96 -6.35 7.99 10.05
CA SER A 96 -5.64 6.85 10.63
C SER A 96 -4.41 6.47 9.80
N PHE A 97 -4.55 6.44 8.48
CA PHE A 97 -3.42 6.16 7.58
C PHE A 97 -2.33 7.24 7.72
N ILE A 98 -2.72 8.51 7.66
CA ILE A 98 -1.77 9.63 7.75
C ILE A 98 -1.05 9.59 9.10
N SER A 99 -1.79 9.41 10.19
CA SER A 99 -1.21 9.35 11.54
C SER A 99 -0.18 8.24 11.68
N THR A 100 -0.51 7.04 11.21
CA THR A 100 0.41 5.90 11.27
C THR A 100 1.62 6.10 10.38
N ALA A 101 1.43 6.65 9.20
CA ALA A 101 2.50 6.84 8.23
C ALA A 101 3.49 7.94 8.63
N HIS A 102 3.17 8.76 9.62
CA HIS A 102 4.12 9.73 10.17
C HIS A 102 5.06 9.15 11.23
N ARG A 103 4.89 7.88 11.59
CA ARG A 103 5.78 7.22 12.56
C ARG A 103 7.10 6.83 11.91
N ALA A 104 8.18 6.89 12.69
CA ALA A 104 9.51 6.53 12.23
C ALA A 104 9.77 5.02 12.37
N PHE A 105 10.67 4.53 11.57
CA PHE A 105 11.20 3.16 11.67
C PHE A 105 12.72 3.17 11.45
N ILE A 106 13.37 2.05 11.76
CA ILE A 106 14.80 1.91 11.55
C ILE A 106 15.04 1.20 10.21
N ASP A 107 15.80 1.85 9.33
CA ASP A 107 16.19 1.26 8.05
C ASP A 107 17.18 0.10 8.30
N ASP A 108 16.91 -1.08 7.77
CA ASP A 108 17.72 -2.28 7.99
C ASP A 108 19.15 -2.15 7.45
N LEU A 109 19.35 -1.38 6.38
CA LEU A 109 20.65 -1.26 5.74
C LEU A 109 21.49 -0.16 6.34
N THR A 110 20.90 0.99 6.65
CA THR A 110 21.62 2.16 7.15
C THR A 110 21.59 2.28 8.66
N LEU A 111 20.67 1.57 9.33
CA LEU A 111 20.41 1.64 10.77
C LEU A 111 20.04 3.05 11.25
N LYS A 112 19.51 3.86 10.33
CA LYS A 112 19.10 5.24 10.63
C LYS A 112 17.60 5.32 10.84
N THR A 113 17.18 6.25 11.70
CA THR A 113 15.76 6.60 11.85
C THR A 113 15.25 7.15 10.54
N THR A 114 14.16 6.55 10.02
CA THR A 114 13.65 6.83 8.69
C THR A 114 12.16 7.12 8.77
N TYR A 115 11.69 8.02 7.90
CA TYR A 115 10.28 8.37 7.78
C TYR A 115 9.82 8.09 6.35
N PHE A 116 8.53 7.83 6.20
CA PHE A 116 7.97 7.75 4.85
C PHE A 116 7.99 9.14 4.21
N SER A 117 8.57 9.24 3.02
CA SER A 117 8.67 10.51 2.30
C SER A 117 7.41 10.84 1.51
N ASN A 118 6.66 9.83 1.08
CA ASN A 118 5.40 9.98 0.35
C ASN A 118 4.34 9.06 0.93
N LEU A 119 3.11 9.56 0.98
CA LEU A 119 1.94 8.83 1.42
C LEU A 119 0.99 8.73 0.24
N ILE A 120 0.68 7.50 -0.18
CA ILE A 120 -0.13 7.25 -1.37
C ILE A 120 -1.40 6.50 -0.98
N TRP A 121 -2.53 7.03 -1.40
CA TRP A 121 -3.84 6.39 -1.23
C TRP A 121 -4.29 5.89 -2.59
N VAL A 122 -4.53 4.58 -2.70
CA VAL A 122 -5.05 3.95 -3.91
C VAL A 122 -6.43 3.38 -3.61
N SER A 123 -7.43 3.77 -4.37
CA SER A 123 -8.77 3.23 -4.21
C SER A 123 -9.45 3.00 -5.55
N THR A 124 -10.55 2.23 -5.51
CA THR A 124 -11.37 1.94 -6.67
C THR A 124 -12.50 2.95 -6.86
N THR A 125 -12.60 3.94 -6.01
CA THR A 125 -13.61 5.00 -6.11
C THR A 125 -13.02 6.31 -6.61
#